data_9024b24372d0e219156f182ef8ba6f8b
#
_entry.id   9024b24372d0e219156f182ef8ba6f8b
#
_cell.length_a   1.000
_cell.length_b   1.000
_cell.length_c   1.000
_cell.angle_alpha   90.00
_cell.angle_beta   90.00
_cell.angle_gamma   90.00
#
_symmetry.space_group_name_H-M   'P 1'
#
loop_
_entity.id
_entity.type
_entity.pdbx_description
1 polymer ?
#
loop_
_entity_poly.entity_id
_entity_poly.type
_entity_poly.pdbx_seq_one_letter_code
_entity_poly.pdbx_strand_id
1 'polypeptide(L)'
;MQLYMWFCFRRSFLDILFCTIGAFTVQNLGSNIQVLICIVTKTSFKMLSTEMVIGFTIVYIICYLTCAAKIKNFPNISQNRVRVLWVAIISLCVCWLLQSWLISEKLDMVMACRVPFVFCCILSLFMQFGLLEQSRLNEENLALEQLIKENAKQYELSKKTVEIINMKCHDLKHRILELEQAGNACLLYTSPSPRDGATS
;
A
#
# COMPACT_ATOMS: atom_id res chain seq x y z
N MET A 1 -17.13 22.52 3.70
CA MET A 1 -16.34 21.71 2.75
C MET A 1 -16.21 20.24 3.20
N GLN A 2 -15.88 19.93 4.45
CA GLN A 2 -15.76 18.55 4.98
C GLN A 2 -17.06 17.73 4.87
N LEU A 3 -18.21 18.31 5.21
CA LEU A 3 -19.52 17.63 5.09
C LEU A 3 -19.87 17.27 3.65
N TYR A 4 -19.53 18.16 2.70
CA TYR A 4 -19.74 17.91 1.26
C TYR A 4 -18.85 16.76 0.76
N MET A 5 -17.58 16.73 1.15
CA MET A 5 -16.65 15.63 0.80
C MET A 5 -17.09 14.30 1.42
N TRP A 6 -17.60 14.31 2.65
CA TRP A 6 -18.13 13.11 3.31
C TRP A 6 -19.37 12.55 2.60
N PHE A 7 -20.22 13.43 2.08
CA PHE A 7 -21.45 13.02 1.36
C PHE A 7 -21.13 12.49 -0.06
N CYS A 8 -20.15 13.10 -0.74
CA CYS A 8 -19.76 12.71 -2.11
C CYS A 8 -18.90 11.44 -2.18
N PHE A 9 -18.04 11.24 -1.20
CA PHE A 9 -17.10 10.11 -1.17
C PHE A 9 -17.47 9.18 -0.01
N ARG A 10 -17.98 7.99 -0.33
CA ARG A 10 -18.33 6.91 0.62
C ARG A 10 -17.09 6.28 1.28
N ARG A 11 -16.15 7.13 1.76
CA ARG A 11 -14.87 6.76 2.36
C ARG A 11 -14.88 6.97 3.87
N SER A 12 -13.92 6.37 4.58
CA SER A 12 -13.74 6.55 6.02
C SER A 12 -13.57 8.03 6.37
N PHE A 13 -14.19 8.49 7.44
CA PHE A 13 -14.06 9.87 7.95
C PHE A 13 -12.59 10.29 8.13
N LEU A 14 -11.73 9.37 8.55
CA LEU A 14 -10.30 9.61 8.73
C LEU A 14 -9.57 9.90 7.41
N ASP A 15 -9.94 9.22 6.32
CA ASP A 15 -9.34 9.45 5.01
C ASP A 15 -9.70 10.85 4.47
N ILE A 16 -10.96 11.25 4.68
CA ILE A 16 -11.44 12.58 4.30
C ILE A 16 -10.75 13.68 5.11
N LEU A 17 -10.60 13.46 6.42
CA LEU A 17 -9.91 14.38 7.30
C LEU A 17 -8.44 14.56 6.88
N PHE A 18 -7.75 13.46 6.57
CA PHE A 18 -6.37 13.49 6.08
C PHE A 18 -6.24 14.28 4.77
N CYS A 19 -7.09 14.01 3.78
CA CYS A 19 -7.11 14.76 2.52
C CYS A 19 -7.41 16.26 2.73
N THR A 20 -8.31 16.58 3.65
CA THR A 20 -8.67 17.97 3.95
C THR A 20 -7.50 18.73 4.58
N ILE A 21 -6.76 18.07 5.50
CA ILE A 21 -5.57 18.67 6.12
C ILE A 21 -4.48 18.89 5.07
N GLY A 22 -4.24 17.90 4.19
CA GLY A 22 -3.29 18.03 3.09
C GLY A 22 -3.65 19.19 2.14
N ALA A 23 -4.91 19.29 1.74
CA ALA A 23 -5.38 20.38 0.88
C ALA A 23 -5.22 21.75 1.56
N PHE A 24 -5.52 21.86 2.85
CA PHE A 24 -5.33 23.09 3.63
C PHE A 24 -3.84 23.48 3.72
N THR A 25 -2.95 22.50 3.89
CA THR A 25 -1.49 22.74 3.92
C THR A 25 -0.99 23.24 2.58
N VAL A 26 -1.46 22.68 1.46
CA VAL A 26 -1.12 23.15 0.10
C VAL A 26 -1.64 24.57 -0.14
N GLN A 27 -2.86 24.87 0.30
CA GLN A 27 -3.43 26.21 0.20
C GLN A 27 -2.60 27.24 0.97
N ASN A 28 -2.20 26.92 2.21
CA ASN A 28 -1.34 27.79 3.02
C ASN A 28 0.04 27.97 2.38
N LEU A 29 0.62 26.92 1.83
CA LEU A 29 1.87 26.98 1.09
C LEU A 29 1.77 27.95 -0.08
N GLY A 30 0.74 27.82 -0.91
CA GLY A 30 0.47 28.71 -2.05
C GLY A 30 0.32 30.17 -1.64
N SER A 31 -0.47 30.42 -0.59
CA SER A 31 -0.67 31.76 -0.05
C SER A 31 0.63 32.41 0.45
N ASN A 32 1.47 31.67 1.17
CA ASN A 32 2.72 32.23 1.69
C ASN A 32 3.77 32.46 0.61
N ILE A 33 3.89 31.57 -0.37
CA ILE A 33 4.75 31.78 -1.54
C ILE A 33 4.32 33.03 -2.30
N GLN A 34 3.03 33.24 -2.49
CA GLN A 34 2.51 34.40 -3.20
C GLN A 34 2.81 35.71 -2.47
N VAL A 35 2.64 35.75 -1.16
CA VAL A 35 3.00 36.93 -0.36
C VAL A 35 4.49 37.20 -0.43
N LEU A 36 5.36 36.17 -0.38
CA LEU A 36 6.80 36.34 -0.58
C LEU A 36 7.13 36.95 -1.96
N ILE A 37 6.49 36.47 -3.02
CA ILE A 37 6.65 37.02 -4.37
C ILE A 37 6.23 38.50 -4.40
N CYS A 38 5.07 38.85 -3.84
CA CYS A 38 4.59 40.24 -3.76
C CYS A 38 5.58 41.16 -3.03
N ILE A 39 6.16 40.70 -1.94
CA ILE A 39 7.14 41.47 -1.19
C ILE A 39 8.43 41.70 -2.01
N VAL A 40 8.94 40.64 -2.67
CA VAL A 40 10.14 40.71 -3.49
C VAL A 40 9.93 41.63 -4.71
N THR A 41 8.78 41.52 -5.38
CA THR A 41 8.42 42.33 -6.55
C THR A 41 7.93 43.73 -6.22
N LYS A 42 7.76 44.06 -4.91
CA LYS A 42 7.17 45.32 -4.43
C LYS A 42 5.79 45.64 -5.04
N THR A 43 5.05 44.62 -5.42
CA THR A 43 3.68 44.75 -5.95
C THR A 43 2.66 44.77 -4.82
N SER A 44 1.59 45.56 -4.97
CA SER A 44 0.51 45.56 -3.97
C SER A 44 -0.29 44.26 -4.03
N PHE A 45 -0.49 43.63 -2.88
CA PHE A 45 -1.29 42.43 -2.75
C PHE A 45 -2.78 42.74 -3.05
N LYS A 46 -3.26 42.39 -4.24
CA LYS A 46 -4.69 42.45 -4.59
C LYS A 46 -5.26 41.05 -4.64
N MET A 47 -6.24 40.78 -3.80
CA MET A 47 -6.82 39.45 -3.55
C MET A 47 -7.42 38.74 -4.77
N LEU A 48 -7.58 39.39 -5.92
CA LEU A 48 -8.18 38.83 -7.13
C LEU A 48 -7.41 39.22 -8.40
N SER A 49 -6.07 39.35 -8.31
CA SER A 49 -5.27 39.61 -9.50
C SER A 49 -5.05 38.31 -10.31
N THR A 50 -4.97 38.45 -11.63
CA THR A 50 -4.66 37.33 -12.54
C THR A 50 -3.34 36.64 -12.18
N GLU A 51 -2.37 37.39 -11.67
CA GLU A 51 -1.07 36.88 -11.19
C GLU A 51 -1.25 35.91 -10.00
N MET A 52 -2.21 36.19 -9.12
CA MET A 52 -2.53 35.33 -7.99
C MET A 52 -3.07 33.96 -8.44
N VAL A 53 -4.00 33.97 -9.38
CA VAL A 53 -4.59 32.74 -9.93
C VAL A 53 -3.52 31.88 -10.60
N ILE A 54 -2.65 32.51 -11.38
CA ILE A 54 -1.53 31.80 -12.05
C ILE A 54 -0.58 31.20 -11.02
N GLY A 55 -0.18 31.96 -9.99
CA GLY A 55 0.70 31.48 -8.94
C GLY A 55 0.14 30.27 -8.16
N PHE A 56 -1.13 30.33 -7.75
CA PHE A 56 -1.80 29.21 -7.13
C PHE A 56 -1.87 27.99 -8.05
N THR A 57 -2.22 28.18 -9.32
CA THR A 57 -2.31 27.09 -10.29
C THR A 57 -0.96 26.38 -10.45
N ILE A 58 0.15 27.13 -10.53
CA ILE A 58 1.49 26.56 -10.61
C ILE A 58 1.83 25.73 -9.35
N VAL A 59 1.57 26.27 -8.14
CA VAL A 59 1.82 25.55 -6.89
C VAL A 59 0.99 24.25 -6.82
N TYR A 60 -0.29 24.30 -7.19
CA TYR A 60 -1.14 23.12 -7.24
C TYR A 60 -0.65 22.06 -8.24
N ILE A 61 -0.22 22.48 -9.44
CA ILE A 61 0.35 21.57 -10.45
C ILE A 61 1.61 20.90 -9.92
N ILE A 62 2.52 21.66 -9.32
CA ILE A 62 3.77 21.13 -8.74
C ILE A 62 3.44 20.13 -7.62
N CYS A 63 2.56 20.48 -6.68
CA CYS A 63 2.13 19.58 -5.61
C CYS A 63 1.44 18.32 -6.15
N TYR A 64 0.63 18.45 -7.20
CA TYR A 64 0.01 17.31 -7.85
C TYR A 64 1.05 16.36 -8.46
N LEU A 65 2.00 16.88 -9.24
CA LEU A 65 3.02 16.07 -9.90
C LEU A 65 3.99 15.41 -8.91
N THR A 66 4.35 16.11 -7.83
CA THR A 66 5.31 15.58 -6.85
C THR A 66 4.69 14.60 -5.86
N CYS A 67 3.46 14.86 -5.43
CA CYS A 67 2.81 14.12 -4.35
C CYS A 67 1.67 13.24 -4.84
N ALA A 68 0.66 13.79 -5.51
CA ALA A 68 -0.58 13.10 -5.81
C ALA A 68 -0.46 12.11 -6.99
N ALA A 69 0.33 12.43 -8.02
CA ALA A 69 0.50 11.57 -9.19
C ALA A 69 1.18 10.22 -8.88
N LYS A 70 1.97 10.15 -7.81
CA LYS A 70 2.62 8.90 -7.36
C LYS A 70 1.67 7.96 -6.65
N ILE A 71 0.53 8.46 -6.17
CA ILE A 71 -0.46 7.66 -5.40
C ILE A 71 -1.54 7.17 -6.35
N LYS A 72 -1.26 6.11 -7.11
CA LYS A 72 -2.24 5.52 -8.04
C LYS A 72 -3.43 4.83 -7.35
N ASN A 73 -3.23 4.27 -6.15
CA ASN A 73 -4.28 3.62 -5.37
C ASN A 73 -4.18 4.11 -3.93
N PHE A 74 -5.24 4.70 -3.42
CA PHE A 74 -5.33 5.08 -2.00
C PHE A 74 -5.31 3.79 -1.16
N PRO A 75 -4.23 3.50 -0.41
CA PRO A 75 -4.19 2.34 0.47
C PRO A 75 -5.29 2.48 1.53
N ASN A 76 -5.87 1.38 1.93
CA ASN A 76 -6.70 1.34 3.12
C ASN A 76 -5.79 1.64 4.32
N ILE A 77 -5.81 2.88 4.81
CA ILE A 77 -4.99 3.36 5.93
C ILE A 77 -5.46 2.68 7.23
N SER A 78 -5.43 1.34 7.26
CA SER A 78 -6.05 0.54 8.32
C SER A 78 -5.23 0.50 9.62
N GLN A 79 -3.92 0.35 9.54
CA GLN A 79 -3.11 0.00 10.72
C GLN A 79 -2.38 1.18 11.39
N ASN A 80 -2.05 2.24 10.66
CA ASN A 80 -1.35 3.42 11.19
C ASN A 80 -2.21 4.70 11.20
N ARG A 81 -3.53 4.57 11.07
CA ARG A 81 -4.48 5.70 10.94
C ARG A 81 -4.27 6.77 12.01
N VAL A 82 -4.08 6.36 13.24
CA VAL A 82 -3.98 7.28 14.39
C VAL A 82 -2.69 8.08 14.34
N ARG A 83 -1.55 7.47 13.99
CA ARG A 83 -0.25 8.19 13.90
C ARG A 83 -0.24 9.21 12.79
N VAL A 84 -0.71 8.83 11.60
CA VAL A 84 -0.81 9.72 10.44
C VAL A 84 -1.73 10.91 10.74
N LEU A 85 -2.85 10.65 11.43
CA LEU A 85 -3.78 11.68 11.85
C LEU A 85 -3.16 12.64 12.86
N TRP A 86 -2.43 12.15 13.89
CA TRP A 86 -1.75 13.01 14.86
C TRP A 86 -0.71 13.91 14.20
N VAL A 87 0.11 13.38 13.31
CA VAL A 87 1.09 14.18 12.56
C VAL A 87 0.40 15.26 11.73
N ALA A 88 -0.69 14.92 11.06
CA ALA A 88 -1.48 15.87 10.29
C ALA A 88 -2.11 16.97 11.16
N ILE A 89 -2.68 16.62 12.32
CA ILE A 89 -3.26 17.60 13.26
C ILE A 89 -2.18 18.52 13.85
N ILE A 90 -1.05 17.95 14.29
CA ILE A 90 0.06 18.73 14.86
C ILE A 90 0.59 19.71 13.80
N SER A 91 0.80 19.26 12.55
CA SER A 91 1.25 20.14 11.47
C SER A 91 0.27 21.28 11.21
N LEU A 92 -1.03 21.02 11.24
CA LEU A 92 -2.08 22.01 11.07
C LEU A 92 -2.08 23.03 12.22
N CYS A 93 -1.97 22.57 13.46
CA CYS A 93 -1.86 23.44 14.63
C CYS A 93 -0.62 24.34 14.57
N VAL A 94 0.52 23.81 14.21
CA VAL A 94 1.77 24.58 14.04
C VAL A 94 1.59 25.63 12.94
N CYS A 95 1.03 25.27 11.80
CA CYS A 95 0.74 26.21 10.73
C CYS A 95 -0.22 27.31 11.15
N TRP A 96 -1.25 26.97 11.89
CA TRP A 96 -2.25 27.96 12.37
C TRP A 96 -1.66 28.92 13.42
N LEU A 97 -0.89 28.41 14.38
CA LEU A 97 -0.20 29.23 15.39
C LEU A 97 0.81 30.19 14.76
N LEU A 98 1.63 29.71 13.83
CA LEU A 98 2.58 30.55 13.12
C LEU A 98 1.87 31.65 12.31
N GLN A 99 0.76 31.34 11.67
CA GLN A 99 0.00 32.30 10.88
C GLN A 99 -0.68 33.36 11.77
N SER A 100 -1.21 33.00 12.94
CA SER A 100 -1.83 33.93 13.88
C SER A 100 -0.81 34.88 14.49
N TRP A 101 0.41 34.41 14.71
CA TRP A 101 1.52 35.24 15.23
C TRP A 101 1.99 36.31 14.22
N LEU A 102 1.96 35.98 12.93
CA LEU A 102 2.42 36.87 11.86
C LEU A 102 1.52 38.09 11.60
N ILE A 103 0.27 38.08 12.06
CA ILE A 103 -0.69 39.17 11.79
C ILE A 103 -0.33 40.48 12.54
N SER A 104 0.49 40.39 13.57
CA SER A 104 0.77 41.49 14.52
C SER A 104 2.06 42.26 14.29
N GLU A 105 2.93 41.91 13.28
CA GLU A 105 4.31 42.39 13.28
C GLU A 105 4.72 43.23 12.06
N LYS A 106 5.83 44.00 12.21
CA LYS A 106 6.40 44.88 11.18
C LYS A 106 6.89 44.06 9.94
N LEU A 107 6.92 44.72 8.77
CA LEU A 107 7.16 44.10 7.46
C LEU A 107 8.46 43.24 7.40
N ASP A 108 9.51 43.68 8.05
CA ASP A 108 10.80 42.96 8.04
C ASP A 108 10.72 41.64 8.83
N MET A 109 9.99 41.63 9.97
CA MET A 109 9.71 40.42 10.72
C MET A 109 8.78 39.46 9.97
N VAL A 110 7.84 39.98 9.19
CA VAL A 110 6.95 39.18 8.36
C VAL A 110 7.74 38.34 7.34
N MET A 111 8.78 38.93 6.72
CA MET A 111 9.67 38.22 5.80
C MET A 111 10.45 37.11 6.50
N ALA A 112 11.09 37.43 7.65
CA ALA A 112 11.89 36.47 8.40
C ALA A 112 11.11 35.24 8.88
N CYS A 113 9.82 35.41 9.16
CA CYS A 113 8.96 34.30 9.62
C CYS A 113 8.30 33.50 8.48
N ARG A 114 8.07 34.11 7.29
CA ARG A 114 7.41 33.40 6.19
C ARG A 114 8.27 32.35 5.51
N VAL A 115 9.57 32.55 5.42
CA VAL A 115 10.49 31.56 4.86
C VAL A 115 10.50 30.25 5.67
N PRO A 116 10.69 30.26 7.01
CA PRO A 116 10.54 29.07 7.85
C PRO A 116 9.16 28.43 7.74
N PHE A 117 8.09 29.24 7.61
CA PHE A 117 6.74 28.75 7.48
C PHE A 117 6.53 27.95 6.19
N VAL A 118 7.02 28.44 5.05
CA VAL A 118 7.01 27.72 3.77
C VAL A 118 7.75 26.40 3.91
N PHE A 119 8.90 26.42 4.56
CA PHE A 119 9.70 25.22 4.81
C PHE A 119 8.95 24.21 5.70
N CYS A 120 8.28 24.65 6.77
CA CYS A 120 7.43 23.81 7.61
C CYS A 120 6.26 23.19 6.82
N CYS A 121 5.62 23.94 5.93
CA CYS A 121 4.55 23.42 5.08
C CYS A 121 5.07 22.33 4.13
N ILE A 122 6.24 22.53 3.52
CA ILE A 122 6.87 21.53 2.64
C ILE A 122 7.23 20.27 3.42
N LEU A 123 7.85 20.39 4.60
CA LEU A 123 8.17 19.26 5.47
C LEU A 123 6.91 18.51 5.92
N SER A 124 5.84 19.24 6.26
CA SER A 124 4.56 18.65 6.65
C SER A 124 3.96 17.83 5.52
N LEU A 125 3.94 18.34 4.30
CA LEU A 125 3.49 17.61 3.12
C LEU A 125 4.35 16.37 2.87
N PHE A 126 5.67 16.53 2.94
CA PHE A 126 6.60 15.40 2.74
C PHE A 126 6.37 14.29 3.77
N MET A 127 6.19 14.64 5.05
CA MET A 127 5.88 13.68 6.11
C MET A 127 4.52 13.00 5.89
N GLN A 128 3.47 13.73 5.51
CA GLN A 128 2.15 13.17 5.25
C GLN A 128 2.20 12.17 4.09
N PHE A 129 2.82 12.51 2.97
CA PHE A 129 2.94 11.63 1.82
C PHE A 129 3.91 10.49 2.04
N GLY A 130 5.01 10.72 2.77
CA GLY A 130 5.97 9.68 3.14
C GLY A 130 5.34 8.59 4.02
N LEU A 131 4.54 8.99 5.01
CA LEU A 131 3.81 8.03 5.85
C LEU A 131 2.77 7.22 5.05
N LEU A 132 2.13 7.84 4.06
CA LEU A 132 1.18 7.16 3.18
C LEU A 132 1.89 6.11 2.31
N GLU A 133 3.03 6.45 1.73
CA GLU A 133 3.84 5.53 0.92
C GLU A 133 4.40 4.38 1.77
N GLN A 134 4.89 4.68 2.97
CA GLN A 134 5.36 3.65 3.91
C GLN A 134 4.24 2.68 4.31
N SER A 135 3.03 3.18 4.52
CA SER A 135 1.86 2.33 4.80
C SER A 135 1.55 1.40 3.64
N ARG A 136 1.61 1.90 2.40
CA ARG A 136 1.41 1.11 1.19
C ARG A 136 2.44 0.00 1.03
N LEU A 137 3.73 0.34 1.19
CA LEU A 137 4.81 -0.65 1.11
C LEU A 137 4.68 -1.73 2.19
N ASN A 138 4.20 -1.36 3.37
CA ASN A 138 3.97 -2.32 4.45
C ASN A 138 2.83 -3.29 4.13
N GLU A 139 1.75 -2.82 3.51
CA GLU A 139 0.65 -3.68 3.04
C GLU A 139 1.11 -4.63 1.91
N GLU A 140 1.88 -4.13 0.96
CA GLU A 140 2.47 -4.96 -0.12
C GLU A 140 3.42 -6.03 0.45
N ASN A 141 4.26 -5.68 1.42
CA ASN A 141 5.16 -6.63 2.09
C ASN A 141 4.39 -7.72 2.86
N LEU A 142 3.33 -7.35 3.58
CA LEU A 142 2.48 -8.32 4.28
C LEU A 142 1.78 -9.27 3.30
N ALA A 143 1.29 -8.77 2.17
CA ALA A 143 0.68 -9.60 1.14
C ALA A 143 1.69 -10.57 0.52
N LEU A 144 2.93 -10.12 0.24
CA LEU A 144 4.01 -10.98 -0.25
C LEU A 144 4.38 -12.05 0.78
N GLU A 145 4.46 -11.70 2.06
CA GLU A 145 4.76 -12.66 3.14
C GLU A 145 3.68 -13.76 3.25
N GLN A 146 2.41 -13.37 3.07
CA GLN A 146 1.30 -14.33 3.04
C GLN A 146 1.41 -15.28 1.83
N LEU A 147 1.70 -14.75 0.64
CA LEU A 147 1.90 -15.56 -0.57
C LEU A 147 3.07 -16.56 -0.42
N ILE A 148 4.18 -16.12 0.17
CA ILE A 148 5.34 -17.01 0.44
C ILE A 148 4.94 -18.14 1.39
N LYS A 149 4.21 -17.83 2.47
CA LYS A 149 3.73 -18.85 3.42
C LYS A 149 2.77 -19.85 2.75
N GLU A 150 1.90 -19.36 1.91
CA GLU A 150 0.92 -20.19 1.19
C GLU A 150 1.62 -21.12 0.18
N ASN A 151 2.57 -20.58 -0.57
CA ASN A 151 3.40 -21.38 -1.49
C ASN A 151 4.22 -22.45 -0.74
N ALA A 152 4.82 -22.12 0.40
CA ALA A 152 5.56 -23.08 1.22
C ALA A 152 4.65 -24.21 1.72
N LYS A 153 3.42 -23.90 2.14
CA LYS A 153 2.42 -24.88 2.55
C LYS A 153 1.98 -25.77 1.38
N GLN A 154 1.76 -25.21 0.21
CA GLN A 154 1.43 -25.98 -0.99
C GLN A 154 2.57 -26.92 -1.38
N TYR A 155 3.82 -26.47 -1.30
CA TYR A 155 4.99 -27.31 -1.57
C TYR A 155 5.09 -28.48 -0.59
N GLU A 156 4.86 -28.25 0.70
CA GLU A 156 4.86 -29.32 1.71
C GLU A 156 3.73 -30.36 1.47
N LEU A 157 2.53 -29.87 1.11
CA LEU A 157 1.43 -30.76 0.74
C LEU A 157 1.73 -31.58 -0.52
N SER A 158 2.32 -30.96 -1.53
CA SER A 158 2.74 -31.66 -2.77
C SER A 158 3.78 -32.73 -2.46
N LYS A 159 4.78 -32.44 -1.62
CA LYS A 159 5.79 -33.41 -1.18
C LYS A 159 5.16 -34.60 -0.48
N LYS A 160 4.26 -34.37 0.47
CA LYS A 160 3.52 -35.46 1.16
C LYS A 160 2.70 -36.30 0.20
N THR A 161 2.05 -35.66 -0.78
CA THR A 161 1.29 -36.37 -1.81
C THR A 161 2.19 -37.28 -2.65
N VAL A 162 3.36 -36.81 -3.06
CA VAL A 162 4.34 -37.61 -3.79
C VAL A 162 4.82 -38.81 -2.94
N GLU A 163 5.09 -38.63 -1.66
CA GLU A 163 5.46 -39.72 -0.74
C GLU A 163 4.35 -40.77 -0.63
N ILE A 164 3.10 -40.36 -0.51
CA ILE A 164 1.94 -41.27 -0.48
C ILE A 164 1.81 -42.03 -1.79
N ILE A 165 1.97 -41.35 -2.94
CA ILE A 165 1.94 -42.00 -4.24
C ILE A 165 3.04 -43.05 -4.35
N ASN A 166 4.28 -42.73 -3.95
CA ASN A 166 5.40 -43.64 -3.97
C ASN A 166 5.16 -44.91 -3.10
N MET A 167 4.61 -44.70 -1.88
CA MET A 167 4.23 -45.86 -1.03
C MET A 167 3.14 -46.72 -1.70
N LYS A 168 2.11 -46.08 -2.28
CA LYS A 168 1.06 -46.83 -2.98
C LYS A 168 1.57 -47.59 -4.22
N CYS A 169 2.49 -47.00 -4.98
CA CYS A 169 3.14 -47.66 -6.11
C CYS A 169 3.98 -48.87 -5.65
N HIS A 170 4.67 -48.73 -4.52
CA HIS A 170 5.44 -49.83 -3.93
C HIS A 170 4.51 -50.98 -3.48
N ASP A 171 3.44 -50.71 -2.78
CA ASP A 171 2.44 -51.69 -2.36
C ASP A 171 1.79 -52.38 -3.57
N LEU A 172 1.47 -51.63 -4.61
CA LEU A 172 0.91 -52.20 -5.85
C LEU A 172 1.89 -53.15 -6.53
N LYS A 173 3.20 -52.79 -6.58
CA LYS A 173 4.23 -53.66 -7.10
C LYS A 173 4.33 -54.96 -6.32
N HIS A 174 4.29 -54.94 -5.00
CA HIS A 174 4.26 -56.16 -4.17
C HIS A 174 3.04 -57.02 -4.44
N ARG A 175 1.86 -56.46 -4.53
CA ARG A 175 0.64 -57.22 -4.85
C ARG A 175 0.65 -57.84 -6.25
N ILE A 176 1.25 -57.17 -7.23
CA ILE A 176 1.44 -57.73 -8.58
C ILE A 176 2.36 -58.94 -8.51
N LEU A 177 3.48 -58.85 -7.79
CA LEU A 177 4.41 -59.98 -7.63
C LEU A 177 3.76 -61.18 -6.91
N GLU A 178 2.96 -60.94 -5.89
CA GLU A 178 2.19 -61.97 -5.18
C GLU A 178 1.19 -62.67 -6.12
N LEU A 179 0.47 -61.89 -6.97
CA LEU A 179 -0.47 -62.43 -7.95
C LEU A 179 0.22 -63.24 -9.04
N GLU A 180 1.42 -62.79 -9.50
CA GLU A 180 2.24 -63.52 -10.47
C GLU A 180 2.74 -64.86 -9.90
N GLN A 181 3.15 -64.90 -8.64
CA GLN A 181 3.54 -66.13 -7.95
C GLN A 181 2.36 -67.09 -7.76
N ALA A 182 1.18 -66.54 -7.38
CA ALA A 182 -0.04 -67.34 -7.25
C ALA A 182 -0.53 -67.88 -8.60
N GLY A 183 -0.43 -67.08 -9.68
CA GLY A 183 -0.78 -67.49 -11.03
C GLY A 183 0.14 -68.61 -11.54
N ASN A 184 1.44 -68.53 -11.30
CA ASN A 184 2.42 -69.59 -11.67
C ASN A 184 2.17 -70.87 -10.85
N ALA A 185 1.81 -70.76 -9.58
CA ALA A 185 1.44 -71.93 -8.75
C ALA A 185 0.15 -72.61 -9.27
N CYS A 186 -0.84 -71.83 -9.75
CA CYS A 186 -2.06 -72.36 -10.31
C CYS A 186 -1.86 -73.07 -11.64
N LEU A 187 -0.93 -72.60 -12.49
CA LEU A 187 -0.55 -73.24 -13.74
C LEU A 187 0.25 -74.57 -13.51
N LEU A 188 1.03 -74.68 -12.42
CA LEU A 188 1.65 -75.89 -12.02
C LEU A 188 0.70 -77.02 -11.56
N TYR A 189 -0.43 -76.62 -10.97
CA TYR A 189 -1.52 -77.50 -10.53
C TYR A 189 -2.44 -77.97 -11.65
N THR A 190 -2.51 -77.28 -12.76
CA THR A 190 -3.30 -77.60 -13.96
C THR A 190 -2.48 -78.34 -15.02
N SER A 191 -1.25 -78.65 -14.76
CA SER A 191 -0.50 -79.53 -15.62
C SER A 191 -1.11 -80.96 -15.58
N PRO A 192 -1.61 -81.55 -16.67
CA PRO A 192 -2.22 -82.89 -16.66
C PRO A 192 -1.17 -83.91 -16.19
N SER A 193 -1.55 -84.66 -15.15
CA SER A 193 -0.78 -85.79 -14.68
C SER A 193 -0.50 -86.78 -15.82
N PRO A 194 0.79 -87.16 -16.06
CA PRO A 194 1.13 -88.15 -17.11
C PRO A 194 0.83 -89.57 -16.62
N ARG A 195 -0.46 -89.82 -16.26
CA ARG A 195 -0.87 -91.15 -15.78
C ARG A 195 -2.24 -91.55 -16.32
N ASP A 196 -2.35 -91.67 -17.65
CA ASP A 196 -3.42 -92.47 -18.27
C ASP A 196 -2.98 -92.73 -19.71
N GLY A 197 -2.01 -93.70 -19.84
CA GLY A 197 -1.53 -94.15 -21.14
C GLY A 197 -0.77 -95.44 -21.07
N ALA A 198 -1.36 -96.38 -20.29
CA ALA A 198 -0.85 -97.76 -20.39
C ALA A 198 -1.95 -98.72 -19.99
N THR A 199 -2.80 -99.14 -20.95
CA THR A 199 -3.33 -100.54 -21.02
C THR A 199 -4.06 -100.71 -22.32
N SER A 200 -3.59 -101.67 -23.05
CA SER A 200 -4.14 -102.54 -24.15
C SER A 200 -3.81 -102.09 -25.53
#